data_6d3f82274e3ca5ca391ac4228f72ae4d
#
_entry.id   6d3f82274e3ca5ca391ac4228f72ae4d
#
_cell.length_a   1.000
_cell.length_b   1.000
_cell.length_c   1.000
_cell.angle_alpha   90.00
_cell.angle_beta   90.00
_cell.angle_gamma   90.00
#
_symmetry.space_group_name_H-M   'P 1'
#
loop_
_entity.id
_entity.type
_entity.pdbx_description
1 polymer ?
#
loop_
_entity_poly.entity_id
_entity_poly.type
_entity_poly.pdbx_seq_one_letter_code
_entity_poly.pdbx_strand_id
1 'polypeptide(L)'
;MMSNFFSLLQKSVEKRAVFSAKTEAIRLVNGASDGFPGFTLDRFGKHYQAQFFSTDLLSKESLISQAVLELLQPEYFVVKYRLSPSGKALENPEMHVVCGDNPITVVREGNCFFQVNLEDTVNPGLFLDMREIREDIEQRALNKNVLNLFSYTCSFGVHARVGGAKMAVNVDISGKILEKGRLNYSLNGLECLPGEFFKGNAFEYLAWAKKREKKFDVVVLNFVKTFA
;
A
#
# COMPACT_ATOMS: atom_id res chain seq x y z
N MET A 1 -25.23 -10.87 -18.54
CA MET A 1 -24.22 -9.82 -18.21
C MET A 1 -23.56 -10.09 -16.84
N MET A 2 -24.30 -10.41 -15.80
CA MET A 2 -23.76 -10.75 -14.45
C MET A 2 -22.75 -11.91 -14.47
N SER A 3 -23.08 -13.00 -15.22
CA SER A 3 -22.21 -14.17 -15.36
C SER A 3 -20.83 -13.86 -15.94
N ASN A 4 -20.70 -12.82 -16.77
CA ASN A 4 -19.42 -12.45 -17.36
C ASN A 4 -18.49 -11.72 -16.35
N PHE A 5 -19.02 -10.78 -15.53
CA PHE A 5 -18.21 -10.10 -14.51
C PHE A 5 -17.77 -11.04 -13.41
N PHE A 6 -18.67 -11.91 -12.95
CA PHE A 6 -18.34 -12.92 -11.96
C PHE A 6 -17.23 -13.85 -12.46
N SER A 7 -17.35 -14.38 -13.67
CA SER A 7 -16.32 -15.24 -14.25
C SER A 7 -14.97 -14.55 -14.46
N LEU A 8 -14.96 -13.26 -14.87
CA LEU A 8 -13.72 -12.48 -15.02
C LEU A 8 -13.07 -12.22 -13.66
N LEU A 9 -13.88 -11.86 -12.64
CA LEU A 9 -13.39 -11.63 -11.29
C LEU A 9 -12.82 -12.92 -10.70
N GLN A 10 -13.53 -14.04 -10.82
CA GLN A 10 -13.07 -15.36 -10.37
C GLN A 10 -11.72 -15.73 -11.00
N LYS A 11 -11.57 -15.58 -12.30
CA LYS A 11 -10.30 -15.84 -13.02
C LYS A 11 -9.17 -14.94 -12.50
N SER A 12 -9.47 -13.67 -12.21
CA SER A 12 -8.49 -12.73 -11.69
C SER A 12 -8.03 -13.11 -10.29
N VAL A 13 -8.95 -13.58 -9.44
CA VAL A 13 -8.64 -14.09 -8.09
C VAL A 13 -7.80 -15.37 -8.15
N GLU A 14 -8.21 -16.34 -8.98
CA GLU A 14 -7.48 -17.62 -9.16
C GLU A 14 -6.05 -17.39 -9.65
N LYS A 15 -5.86 -16.49 -10.62
CA LYS A 15 -4.53 -16.10 -11.13
C LYS A 15 -3.59 -15.60 -10.04
N ARG A 16 -4.13 -14.99 -8.99
CA ARG A 16 -3.35 -14.39 -7.89
C ARG A 16 -3.31 -15.26 -6.62
N ALA A 17 -3.99 -16.39 -6.63
CA ALA A 17 -3.99 -17.31 -5.49
C ALA A 17 -2.58 -17.81 -5.11
N VAL A 18 -1.66 -17.89 -6.09
CA VAL A 18 -0.25 -18.27 -5.88
C VAL A 18 0.50 -17.36 -4.91
N PHE A 19 0.04 -16.11 -4.72
CA PHE A 19 0.64 -15.15 -3.80
C PHE A 19 0.07 -15.21 -2.39
N SER A 20 -1.04 -15.94 -2.16
CA SER A 20 -1.75 -15.93 -0.88
C SER A 20 -0.91 -16.47 0.29
N ALA A 21 0.04 -17.36 0.02
CA ALA A 21 0.99 -17.84 1.01
C ALA A 21 2.00 -16.75 1.44
N LYS A 22 2.31 -15.80 0.55
CA LYS A 22 3.31 -14.76 0.77
C LYS A 22 2.72 -13.47 1.34
N THR A 23 1.48 -13.12 0.97
CA THR A 23 0.90 -11.83 1.34
C THR A 23 -0.63 -11.87 1.42
N GLU A 24 -1.16 -11.06 2.35
CA GLU A 24 -2.59 -10.75 2.47
C GLU A 24 -2.95 -9.44 1.76
N ALA A 25 -1.93 -8.68 1.32
CA ALA A 25 -2.09 -7.41 0.60
C ALA A 25 -1.74 -7.59 -0.89
N ILE A 26 -2.76 -7.59 -1.76
CA ILE A 26 -2.57 -7.88 -3.18
C ILE A 26 -3.61 -7.20 -4.07
N ARG A 27 -3.20 -6.75 -5.26
CA ARG A 27 -4.10 -6.32 -6.32
C ARG A 27 -4.71 -7.53 -7.03
N LEU A 28 -6.02 -7.73 -6.85
CA LEU A 28 -6.77 -8.84 -7.45
C LEU A 28 -7.18 -8.54 -8.88
N VAL A 29 -7.51 -7.29 -9.20
CA VAL A 29 -7.85 -6.85 -10.56
C VAL A 29 -6.96 -5.65 -10.92
N ASN A 30 -6.29 -5.73 -12.05
CA ASN A 30 -5.39 -4.69 -12.55
C ASN A 30 -5.80 -4.20 -13.95
N GLY A 31 -6.95 -3.55 -14.01
CA GLY A 31 -7.40 -2.85 -15.21
C GLY A 31 -7.64 -3.74 -16.42
N ALA A 32 -7.23 -3.25 -17.57
CA ALA A 32 -7.47 -3.89 -18.87
C ALA A 32 -6.84 -5.29 -19.00
N SER A 33 -5.72 -5.55 -18.29
CA SER A 33 -5.06 -6.86 -18.32
C SER A 33 -5.90 -8.00 -17.75
N ASP A 34 -6.92 -7.66 -16.95
CA ASP A 34 -7.85 -8.62 -16.36
C ASP A 34 -9.29 -8.45 -16.90
N GLY A 35 -9.47 -7.66 -17.97
CA GLY A 35 -10.77 -7.42 -18.61
C GLY A 35 -11.61 -6.31 -17.96
N PHE A 36 -11.01 -5.48 -17.09
CA PHE A 36 -11.67 -4.37 -16.39
C PHE A 36 -10.97 -3.04 -16.66
N PRO A 37 -10.98 -2.49 -17.88
CA PRO A 37 -10.28 -1.25 -18.18
C PRO A 37 -10.77 -0.12 -17.26
N GLY A 38 -9.82 0.63 -16.67
CA GLY A 38 -10.13 1.73 -15.75
C GLY A 38 -10.65 1.31 -14.35
N PHE A 39 -10.44 0.05 -13.95
CA PHE A 39 -10.85 -0.46 -12.63
C PHE A 39 -9.74 -1.25 -11.97
N THR A 40 -9.59 -1.11 -10.66
CA THR A 40 -8.73 -1.98 -9.85
C THR A 40 -9.48 -2.49 -8.63
N LEU A 41 -9.12 -3.69 -8.17
CA LEU A 41 -9.58 -4.25 -6.92
C LEU A 41 -8.38 -4.72 -6.11
N ASP A 42 -8.20 -4.12 -4.94
CA ASP A 42 -7.13 -4.44 -4.00
C ASP A 42 -7.71 -5.17 -2.78
N ARG A 43 -7.03 -6.21 -2.34
CA ARG A 43 -7.32 -6.97 -1.12
C ARG A 43 -6.31 -6.65 -0.03
N PHE A 44 -6.78 -6.50 1.18
CA PHE A 44 -6.02 -6.35 2.42
C PHE A 44 -6.63 -7.25 3.50
N GLY A 45 -6.17 -8.51 3.57
CA GLY A 45 -6.83 -9.54 4.38
C GLY A 45 -8.25 -9.83 3.89
N LYS A 46 -9.26 -9.49 4.71
CA LYS A 46 -10.68 -9.53 4.34
C LYS A 46 -11.29 -8.16 4.06
N HIS A 47 -10.45 -7.13 3.92
CA HIS A 47 -10.83 -5.78 3.53
C HIS A 47 -10.52 -5.57 2.05
N TYR A 48 -11.43 -4.95 1.33
CA TYR A 48 -11.31 -4.75 -0.12
C TYR A 48 -11.54 -3.29 -0.50
N GLN A 49 -10.74 -2.82 -1.44
CA GLN A 49 -10.85 -1.49 -2.02
C GLN A 49 -10.97 -1.60 -3.53
N ALA A 50 -12.11 -1.18 -4.08
CA ALA A 50 -12.30 -0.97 -5.51
C ALA A 50 -11.97 0.48 -5.88
N GLN A 51 -11.35 0.71 -7.04
CA GLN A 51 -11.09 2.04 -7.53
C GLN A 51 -11.48 2.15 -9.01
N PHE A 52 -12.23 3.21 -9.34
CA PHE A 52 -12.64 3.54 -10.69
C PHE A 52 -11.82 4.73 -11.21
N PHE A 53 -11.08 4.50 -12.31
CA PHE A 53 -10.25 5.47 -13.03
C PHE A 53 -10.86 5.85 -14.40
N SER A 54 -12.00 5.29 -14.75
CA SER A 54 -12.77 5.59 -15.97
C SER A 54 -14.26 5.60 -15.64
N THR A 55 -15.02 6.42 -16.36
CA THR A 55 -16.48 6.47 -16.26
C THR A 55 -17.18 5.28 -16.91
N ASP A 56 -16.47 4.52 -17.77
CA ASP A 56 -17.04 3.44 -18.60
C ASP A 56 -17.68 2.31 -17.79
N LEU A 57 -17.15 2.05 -16.60
CA LEU A 57 -17.62 0.99 -15.72
C LEU A 57 -18.56 1.49 -14.60
N LEU A 58 -18.77 2.80 -14.45
CA LEU A 58 -19.61 3.34 -13.37
C LEU A 58 -21.06 2.81 -13.44
N SER A 59 -21.62 2.69 -14.63
CA SER A 59 -22.97 2.12 -14.82
C SER A 59 -23.05 0.63 -14.44
N LYS A 60 -21.94 -0.03 -14.24
CA LYS A 60 -21.81 -1.46 -13.89
C LYS A 60 -21.33 -1.69 -12.45
N GLU A 61 -21.13 -0.61 -11.70
CA GLU A 61 -20.61 -0.66 -10.33
C GLU A 61 -21.41 -1.60 -9.42
N SER A 62 -22.75 -1.49 -9.45
CA SER A 62 -23.61 -2.36 -8.64
C SER A 62 -23.40 -3.84 -8.97
N LEU A 63 -23.25 -4.19 -10.25
CA LEU A 63 -22.98 -5.57 -10.66
C LEU A 63 -21.59 -6.05 -10.23
N ILE A 64 -20.59 -5.18 -10.32
CA ILE A 64 -19.22 -5.48 -9.88
C ILE A 64 -19.19 -5.64 -8.36
N SER A 65 -19.83 -4.74 -7.62
CA SER A 65 -19.91 -4.80 -6.15
C SER A 65 -20.62 -6.05 -5.68
N GLN A 66 -21.73 -6.44 -6.32
CA GLN A 66 -22.42 -7.69 -6.01
C GLN A 66 -21.52 -8.91 -6.26
N ALA A 67 -20.79 -8.96 -7.36
CA ALA A 67 -19.85 -10.05 -7.64
C ALA A 67 -18.72 -10.12 -6.59
N VAL A 68 -18.21 -8.98 -6.11
CA VAL A 68 -17.23 -8.93 -5.02
C VAL A 68 -17.81 -9.46 -3.72
N LEU A 69 -19.03 -9.05 -3.34
CA LEU A 69 -19.71 -9.51 -2.14
C LEU A 69 -19.94 -11.03 -2.15
N GLU A 70 -20.42 -11.56 -3.27
CA GLU A 70 -20.74 -12.99 -3.41
C GLU A 70 -19.47 -13.87 -3.43
N LEU A 71 -18.43 -13.45 -4.18
CA LEU A 71 -17.23 -14.27 -4.39
C LEU A 71 -16.24 -14.18 -3.23
N LEU A 72 -16.07 -12.97 -2.65
CA LEU A 72 -14.98 -12.68 -1.72
C LEU A 72 -15.44 -12.53 -0.27
N GLN A 73 -16.73 -12.35 -0.02
CA GLN A 73 -17.33 -12.21 1.31
C GLN A 73 -16.54 -11.27 2.23
N PRO A 74 -16.36 -9.99 1.82
CA PRO A 74 -15.57 -9.03 2.54
C PRO A 74 -16.12 -8.72 3.94
N GLU A 75 -15.22 -8.51 4.91
CA GLU A 75 -15.57 -7.91 6.21
C GLU A 75 -15.72 -6.38 6.10
N TYR A 76 -14.97 -5.78 5.16
CA TYR A 76 -15.07 -4.36 4.82
C TYR A 76 -14.84 -4.18 3.31
N PHE A 77 -15.69 -3.39 2.67
CA PHE A 77 -15.53 -3.08 1.25
C PHE A 77 -15.88 -1.62 0.96
N VAL A 78 -14.93 -0.91 0.36
CA VAL A 78 -15.06 0.48 -0.04
C VAL A 78 -14.81 0.65 -1.54
N VAL A 79 -15.61 1.50 -2.16
CA VAL A 79 -15.45 1.95 -3.55
C VAL A 79 -14.93 3.38 -3.55
N LYS A 80 -13.90 3.66 -4.35
CA LYS A 80 -13.31 4.98 -4.55
C LYS A 80 -13.39 5.41 -6.01
N TYR A 81 -13.83 6.63 -6.24
CA TYR A 81 -13.86 7.23 -7.57
C TYR A 81 -12.69 8.19 -7.72
N ARG A 82 -11.83 7.92 -8.69
CA ARG A 82 -10.67 8.78 -9.03
C ARG A 82 -11.02 9.88 -10.04
N LEU A 83 -12.23 9.82 -10.58
CA LEU A 83 -12.77 10.78 -11.54
C LEU A 83 -14.14 11.27 -11.06
N SER A 84 -14.44 12.55 -11.34
CA SER A 84 -15.80 13.08 -11.24
C SER A 84 -16.72 12.44 -12.30
N PRO A 85 -18.05 12.57 -12.17
CA PRO A 85 -18.98 12.10 -13.21
C PRO A 85 -18.71 12.72 -14.60
N SER A 86 -18.07 13.91 -14.65
CA SER A 86 -17.66 14.56 -15.90
C SER A 86 -16.31 14.07 -16.43
N GLY A 87 -15.65 13.09 -15.79
CA GLY A 87 -14.39 12.51 -16.22
C GLY A 87 -13.13 13.29 -15.81
N LYS A 88 -13.25 14.32 -14.94
CA LYS A 88 -12.08 15.04 -14.41
C LYS A 88 -11.46 14.27 -13.25
N ALA A 89 -10.12 14.22 -13.21
CA ALA A 89 -9.38 13.65 -12.08
C ALA A 89 -9.73 14.40 -10.78
N LEU A 90 -9.92 13.65 -9.70
CA LEU A 90 -10.16 14.18 -8.36
C LEU A 90 -8.86 14.12 -7.56
N GLU A 91 -8.50 15.22 -6.89
CA GLU A 91 -7.39 15.25 -5.93
C GLU A 91 -7.66 14.31 -4.75
N ASN A 92 -8.88 14.38 -4.22
CA ASN A 92 -9.36 13.45 -3.20
C ASN A 92 -10.47 12.61 -3.82
N PRO A 93 -10.35 11.27 -3.80
CA PRO A 93 -11.38 10.41 -4.33
C PRO A 93 -12.66 10.55 -3.51
N GLU A 94 -13.79 10.62 -4.18
CA GLU A 94 -15.06 10.34 -3.55
C GLU A 94 -15.11 8.85 -3.23
N MET A 95 -15.72 8.49 -2.10
CA MET A 95 -15.82 7.08 -1.70
C MET A 95 -17.14 6.78 -1.04
N HIS A 96 -17.58 5.53 -1.15
CA HIS A 96 -18.66 5.01 -0.33
C HIS A 96 -18.35 3.60 0.17
N VAL A 97 -18.82 3.29 1.36
CA VAL A 97 -18.68 1.98 1.97
C VAL A 97 -19.85 1.10 1.49
N VAL A 98 -19.50 -0.04 0.90
CA VAL A 98 -20.48 -1.02 0.42
C VAL A 98 -20.90 -1.96 1.55
N CYS A 99 -19.95 -2.37 2.40
CA CYS A 99 -20.24 -3.16 3.61
C CYS A 99 -19.12 -2.99 4.66
N GLY A 100 -19.48 -3.28 5.92
CA GLY A 100 -18.58 -3.20 7.08
C GLY A 100 -18.52 -1.79 7.68
N ASP A 101 -17.98 -1.69 8.89
CA ASP A 101 -17.91 -0.45 9.68
C ASP A 101 -16.48 -0.11 10.13
N ASN A 102 -15.52 -1.04 10.00
CA ASN A 102 -14.13 -0.82 10.38
C ASN A 102 -13.20 -0.81 9.16
N PRO A 103 -12.70 0.36 8.70
CA PRO A 103 -11.82 0.46 7.55
C PRO A 103 -10.37 0.04 7.83
N ILE A 104 -10.02 -0.20 9.10
CA ILE A 104 -8.64 -0.44 9.55
C ILE A 104 -8.42 -1.95 9.73
N THR A 105 -7.34 -2.45 9.17
CA THR A 105 -6.90 -3.83 9.37
C THR A 105 -5.38 -3.92 9.41
N VAL A 106 -4.86 -5.03 9.92
CA VAL A 106 -3.44 -5.39 9.85
C VAL A 106 -3.29 -6.52 8.85
N VAL A 107 -2.35 -6.37 7.94
CA VAL A 107 -2.06 -7.36 6.89
C VAL A 107 -0.63 -7.86 7.00
N ARG A 108 -0.44 -9.12 6.66
CA ARG A 108 0.87 -9.74 6.56
C ARG A 108 1.42 -9.61 5.13
N GLU A 109 2.70 -9.25 5.03
CA GLU A 109 3.49 -9.33 3.80
C GLU A 109 4.84 -9.98 4.12
N GLY A 110 5.09 -11.18 3.61
CA GLY A 110 6.26 -11.98 4.00
C GLY A 110 6.28 -12.24 5.51
N ASN A 111 7.34 -11.76 6.16
CA ASN A 111 7.52 -11.84 7.61
C ASN A 111 7.04 -10.57 8.36
N CYS A 112 6.52 -9.59 7.64
CA CYS A 112 6.18 -8.28 8.17
C CYS A 112 4.66 -8.06 8.27
N PHE A 113 4.25 -7.20 9.22
CA PHE A 113 2.87 -6.80 9.45
C PHE A 113 2.71 -5.29 9.27
N PHE A 114 1.63 -4.88 8.62
CA PHE A 114 1.34 -3.48 8.32
C PHE A 114 -0.10 -3.13 8.62
N GLN A 115 -0.32 -2.03 9.34
CA GLN A 115 -1.64 -1.46 9.45
C GLN A 115 -1.98 -0.69 8.17
N VAL A 116 -3.18 -0.93 7.67
CA VAL A 116 -3.78 -0.20 6.56
C VAL A 116 -5.13 0.39 6.97
N ASN A 117 -5.48 1.51 6.39
CA ASN A 117 -6.79 2.15 6.53
C ASN A 117 -7.36 2.39 5.15
N LEU A 118 -8.40 1.68 4.78
CA LEU A 118 -8.97 1.76 3.44
C LEU A 118 -9.71 3.07 3.16
N GLU A 119 -10.02 3.87 4.17
CA GLU A 119 -10.58 5.22 4.00
C GLU A 119 -9.52 6.31 3.83
N ASP A 120 -8.23 6.01 3.98
CA ASP A 120 -7.19 6.96 3.61
C ASP A 120 -7.34 7.34 2.12
N THR A 121 -7.39 8.65 1.83
CA THR A 121 -7.83 9.16 0.53
C THR A 121 -6.89 8.81 -0.62
N VAL A 122 -5.58 8.83 -0.39
CA VAL A 122 -4.59 8.61 -1.44
C VAL A 122 -4.16 7.15 -1.50
N ASN A 123 -3.68 6.60 -0.40
CA ASN A 123 -3.16 5.23 -0.32
C ASN A 123 -3.45 4.66 1.07
N PRO A 124 -3.88 3.41 1.19
CA PRO A 124 -4.30 2.82 2.45
C PRO A 124 -3.18 2.56 3.47
N GLY A 125 -1.92 2.78 3.10
CA GLY A 125 -0.79 2.60 4.03
C GLY A 125 0.29 1.64 3.53
N LEU A 126 0.05 0.89 2.46
CA LEU A 126 1.01 -0.03 1.87
C LEU A 126 0.93 0.00 0.34
N PHE A 127 2.05 0.24 -0.34
CA PHE A 127 2.15 0.17 -1.79
C PHE A 127 2.33 -1.28 -2.25
N LEU A 128 1.33 -1.83 -2.93
CA LEU A 128 1.29 -3.24 -3.32
C LEU A 128 2.31 -3.63 -4.39
N ASP A 129 2.68 -2.69 -5.24
CA ASP A 129 3.63 -2.84 -6.35
C ASP A 129 5.09 -2.88 -5.89
N MET A 130 5.37 -2.48 -4.64
CA MET A 130 6.73 -2.44 -4.09
C MET A 130 7.11 -3.69 -3.25
N ARG A 131 6.25 -4.71 -3.20
CA ARG A 131 6.47 -5.91 -2.38
C ARG A 131 7.79 -6.60 -2.65
N GLU A 132 8.10 -6.88 -3.92
CA GLU A 132 9.31 -7.61 -4.30
C GLU A 132 10.58 -6.83 -3.95
N ILE A 133 10.53 -5.49 -4.06
CA ILE A 133 11.66 -4.63 -3.68
C ILE A 133 11.82 -4.60 -2.16
N ARG A 134 10.72 -4.61 -1.39
CA ARG A 134 10.82 -4.72 0.07
C ARG A 134 11.41 -6.05 0.51
N GLU A 135 11.02 -7.14 -0.13
CA GLU A 135 11.60 -8.49 0.12
C GLU A 135 13.10 -8.51 -0.22
N ASP A 136 13.52 -7.88 -1.31
CA ASP A 136 14.96 -7.77 -1.68
C ASP A 136 15.74 -6.94 -0.65
N ILE A 137 15.16 -5.83 -0.15
CA ILE A 137 15.78 -5.04 0.93
C ILE A 137 15.90 -5.88 2.22
N GLU A 138 14.88 -6.64 2.61
CA GLU A 138 14.93 -7.52 3.79
C GLU A 138 16.11 -8.50 3.69
N GLN A 139 16.28 -9.15 2.54
CA GLN A 139 17.35 -10.14 2.30
C GLN A 139 18.75 -9.53 2.33
N ARG A 140 18.91 -8.26 1.96
CA ARG A 140 20.21 -7.56 1.87
C ARG A 140 20.56 -6.75 3.10
N ALA A 141 19.63 -6.58 4.04
CA ALA A 141 19.75 -5.60 5.12
C ALA A 141 20.64 -6.05 6.30
N LEU A 142 20.98 -7.32 6.39
CA LEU A 142 21.72 -7.85 7.54
C LEU A 142 23.01 -7.05 7.83
N ASN A 143 23.10 -6.53 9.06
CA ASN A 143 24.20 -5.71 9.55
C ASN A 143 24.44 -4.38 8.80
N LYS A 144 23.46 -3.91 8.02
CA LYS A 144 23.54 -2.67 7.21
C LYS A 144 22.91 -1.47 7.91
N ASN A 145 23.36 -0.28 7.52
CA ASN A 145 22.69 0.99 7.78
C ASN A 145 21.89 1.36 6.54
N VAL A 146 20.58 1.44 6.68
CA VAL A 146 19.64 1.71 5.59
C VAL A 146 19.11 3.14 5.70
N LEU A 147 19.04 3.86 4.59
CA LEU A 147 18.37 5.16 4.48
C LEU A 147 17.15 5.02 3.58
N ASN A 148 15.98 5.29 4.12
CA ASN A 148 14.71 5.26 3.44
C ASN A 148 14.17 6.69 3.30
N LEU A 149 14.29 7.28 2.11
CA LEU A 149 13.82 8.63 1.78
C LEU A 149 12.41 8.57 1.18
N PHE A 150 11.58 9.59 1.51
CA PHE A 150 10.15 9.61 1.21
C PHE A 150 9.48 8.35 1.76
N SER A 151 9.74 8.12 3.05
CA SER A 151 9.55 6.80 3.64
C SER A 151 8.09 6.37 3.81
N TYR A 152 7.14 7.31 3.67
CA TYR A 152 5.71 7.07 3.89
C TYR A 152 5.50 6.35 5.23
N THR A 153 4.76 5.24 5.28
CA THR A 153 4.52 4.44 6.48
C THR A 153 5.70 3.54 6.89
N CYS A 154 6.88 3.82 6.37
CA CYS A 154 8.16 3.17 6.70
C CYS A 154 8.22 1.68 6.37
N SER A 155 7.43 1.18 5.42
CA SER A 155 7.40 -0.26 5.09
C SER A 155 8.77 -0.81 4.67
N PHE A 156 9.58 -0.06 3.93
CA PHE A 156 10.96 -0.44 3.62
C PHE A 156 11.86 -0.48 4.86
N GLY A 157 11.66 0.46 5.80
CA GLY A 157 12.38 0.47 7.08
C GLY A 157 12.04 -0.74 7.95
N VAL A 158 10.76 -1.15 7.98
CA VAL A 158 10.32 -2.37 8.66
C VAL A 158 11.00 -3.59 8.08
N HIS A 159 10.93 -3.79 6.75
CA HIS A 159 11.59 -4.92 6.09
C HIS A 159 13.10 -4.93 6.32
N ALA A 160 13.75 -3.78 6.24
CA ALA A 160 15.17 -3.67 6.53
C ALA A 160 15.51 -4.11 7.98
N ARG A 161 14.72 -3.65 8.97
CA ARG A 161 14.94 -4.01 10.38
C ARG A 161 14.61 -5.47 10.66
N VAL A 162 13.56 -6.05 10.08
CA VAL A 162 13.24 -7.48 10.15
C VAL A 162 14.37 -8.30 9.51
N GLY A 163 14.96 -7.83 8.40
CA GLY A 163 16.13 -8.44 7.76
C GLY A 163 17.46 -8.24 8.49
N GLY A 164 17.43 -7.67 9.70
CA GLY A 164 18.61 -7.53 10.56
C GLY A 164 19.47 -6.29 10.29
N ALA A 165 18.90 -5.21 9.72
CA ALA A 165 19.60 -3.95 9.64
C ALA A 165 19.97 -3.42 11.03
N LYS A 166 21.18 -2.87 11.16
CA LYS A 166 21.63 -2.19 12.40
C LYS A 166 20.76 -0.96 12.68
N MET A 167 20.38 -0.25 11.62
CA MET A 167 19.56 0.95 11.67
C MET A 167 18.85 1.13 10.33
N ALA A 168 17.59 1.59 10.36
CA ALA A 168 16.88 2.03 9.18
C ALA A 168 16.32 3.43 9.39
N VAL A 169 17.00 4.43 8.85
CA VAL A 169 16.58 5.84 8.97
C VAL A 169 15.47 6.12 7.97
N ASN A 170 14.31 6.50 8.48
CA ASN A 170 13.12 6.85 7.71
C ASN A 170 12.94 8.37 7.70
N VAL A 171 12.91 8.96 6.52
CA VAL A 171 12.77 10.40 6.30
C VAL A 171 11.48 10.68 5.55
N ASP A 172 10.59 11.45 6.16
CA ASP A 172 9.37 11.92 5.52
C ASP A 172 8.99 13.32 6.02
N ILE A 173 8.35 14.11 5.15
CA ILE A 173 7.91 15.46 5.52
C ILE A 173 6.74 15.44 6.50
N SER A 174 5.92 14.39 6.47
CA SER A 174 4.73 14.24 7.27
C SER A 174 5.00 13.52 8.59
N GLY A 175 4.93 14.25 9.70
CA GLY A 175 5.03 13.65 11.03
C GLY A 175 3.92 12.63 11.31
N LYS A 176 2.68 12.90 10.84
CA LYS A 176 1.55 11.97 11.00
C LYS A 176 1.80 10.62 10.31
N ILE A 177 2.45 10.66 9.15
CA ILE A 177 2.80 9.43 8.42
C ILE A 177 3.92 8.68 9.12
N LEU A 178 4.91 9.38 9.67
CA LEU A 178 5.97 8.74 10.47
C LEU A 178 5.42 8.07 11.75
N GLU A 179 4.35 8.59 12.36
CA GLU A 179 3.69 7.91 13.49
C GLU A 179 3.03 6.59 13.03
N LYS A 180 2.43 6.53 11.83
CA LYS A 180 2.00 5.25 11.24
C LYS A 180 3.19 4.31 11.03
N GLY A 181 4.35 4.83 10.64
CA GLY A 181 5.59 4.08 10.55
C GLY A 181 6.04 3.49 11.88
N ARG A 182 5.98 4.26 12.98
CA ARG A 182 6.30 3.77 14.35
C ARG A 182 5.35 2.64 14.77
N LEU A 183 4.06 2.78 14.44
CA LEU A 183 3.08 1.73 14.69
C LEU A 183 3.44 0.45 13.92
N ASN A 184 3.84 0.56 12.65
CA ASN A 184 4.29 -0.58 11.86
C ASN A 184 5.54 -1.23 12.47
N TYR A 185 6.48 -0.46 13.01
CA TYR A 185 7.60 -1.01 13.79
C TYR A 185 7.11 -1.81 14.99
N SER A 186 6.19 -1.24 15.79
CA SER A 186 5.61 -1.91 16.95
C SER A 186 4.89 -3.21 16.59
N LEU A 187 4.13 -3.24 15.50
CA LEU A 187 3.43 -4.43 15.00
C LEU A 187 4.40 -5.58 14.65
N ASN A 188 5.65 -5.25 14.36
CA ASN A 188 6.71 -6.21 14.05
C ASN A 188 7.67 -6.48 15.23
N GLY A 189 7.32 -6.03 16.44
CA GLY A 189 8.16 -6.19 17.61
C GLY A 189 9.49 -5.43 17.55
N LEU A 190 9.58 -4.40 16.70
CA LEU A 190 10.77 -3.59 16.49
C LEU A 190 10.77 -2.39 17.44
N GLU A 191 11.87 -2.20 18.15
CA GLU A 191 12.11 -0.97 18.90
C GLU A 191 12.49 0.17 17.93
N CYS A 192 11.90 1.35 18.13
CA CYS A 192 12.28 2.57 17.41
C CYS A 192 13.57 3.14 18.01
N LEU A 193 14.69 2.96 17.32
CA LEU A 193 15.98 3.47 17.79
C LEU A 193 16.08 5.00 17.65
N PRO A 194 16.84 5.67 18.52
CA PRO A 194 17.09 7.10 18.39
C PRO A 194 17.68 7.45 17.00
N GLY A 195 17.05 8.40 16.31
CA GLY A 195 17.47 8.86 14.98
C GLY A 195 16.96 8.05 13.80
N GLU A 196 16.11 7.02 14.00
CA GLU A 196 15.50 6.27 12.90
C GLU A 196 14.34 6.99 12.20
N PHE A 197 13.73 7.98 12.82
CA PHE A 197 12.60 8.70 12.26
C PHE A 197 12.92 10.20 12.21
N PHE A 198 13.03 10.73 11.01
CA PHE A 198 13.33 12.12 10.76
C PHE A 198 12.18 12.80 10.01
N LYS A 199 11.50 13.73 10.68
CA LYS A 199 10.49 14.58 10.06
C LYS A 199 11.18 15.73 9.37
N GLY A 200 11.14 15.80 8.03
CA GLY A 200 11.72 16.89 7.27
C GLY A 200 11.87 16.57 5.79
N ASN A 201 12.39 17.54 5.08
CA ASN A 201 12.68 17.40 3.66
C ASN A 201 13.87 16.44 3.43
N ALA A 202 13.72 15.51 2.50
CA ALA A 202 14.76 14.51 2.19
C ALA A 202 16.07 15.14 1.73
N PHE A 203 16.02 16.21 0.95
CA PHE A 203 17.23 16.91 0.48
C PHE A 203 17.95 17.66 1.60
N GLU A 204 17.20 18.24 2.54
CA GLU A 204 17.76 18.86 3.74
C GLU A 204 18.43 17.81 4.63
N TYR A 205 17.79 16.65 4.79
CA TYR A 205 18.37 15.53 5.51
C TYR A 205 19.69 15.07 4.87
N LEU A 206 19.72 14.93 3.54
CA LEU A 206 20.94 14.53 2.82
C LEU A 206 22.07 15.55 3.00
N ALA A 207 21.76 16.85 2.93
CA ALA A 207 22.75 17.92 3.17
C ALA A 207 23.29 17.86 4.61
N TRP A 208 22.41 17.64 5.59
CA TRP A 208 22.77 17.46 7.00
C TRP A 208 23.62 16.19 7.22
N ALA A 209 23.24 15.06 6.62
CA ALA A 209 23.95 13.80 6.71
C ALA A 209 25.37 13.91 6.11
N LYS A 210 25.50 14.58 4.95
CA LYS A 210 26.78 14.84 4.32
C LYS A 210 27.72 15.65 5.23
N LYS A 211 27.25 16.73 5.86
CA LYS A 211 28.03 17.54 6.80
C LYS A 211 28.54 16.77 8.02
N ARG A 212 27.86 15.66 8.38
CA ARG A 212 28.18 14.79 9.52
C ARG A 212 28.84 13.49 9.09
N GLU A 213 29.24 13.39 7.84
CA GLU A 213 29.90 12.22 7.26
C GLU A 213 29.13 10.90 7.52
N LYS A 214 27.79 11.00 7.64
CA LYS A 214 26.93 9.82 7.78
C LYS A 214 27.03 8.94 6.54
N LYS A 215 27.21 7.64 6.73
CA LYS A 215 27.30 6.66 5.65
C LYS A 215 26.18 5.65 5.78
N PHE A 216 25.63 5.27 4.63
CA PHE A 216 24.59 4.26 4.51
C PHE A 216 25.03 3.21 3.50
N ASP A 217 24.75 1.95 3.80
CA ASP A 217 25.08 0.82 2.95
C ASP A 217 24.02 0.63 1.85
N VAL A 218 22.76 0.98 2.16
CA VAL A 218 21.61 0.89 1.27
C VAL A 218 20.83 2.19 1.34
N VAL A 219 20.45 2.71 0.18
CA VAL A 219 19.59 3.89 0.07
C VAL A 219 18.35 3.51 -0.75
N VAL A 220 17.18 3.66 -0.14
CA VAL A 220 15.88 3.52 -0.79
C VAL A 220 15.36 4.92 -1.11
N LEU A 221 15.06 5.15 -2.38
CA LEU A 221 14.47 6.38 -2.87
C LEU A 221 13.07 6.08 -3.42
N ASN A 222 12.07 6.16 -2.56
CA ASN A 222 10.68 5.88 -2.90
C ASN A 222 9.94 7.16 -3.30
N PHE A 223 10.32 7.73 -4.43
CA PHE A 223 9.72 8.96 -4.93
C PHE A 223 8.40 8.66 -5.66
N VAL A 224 7.28 8.87 -5.00
CA VAL A 224 5.96 8.84 -5.64
C VAL A 224 5.69 10.22 -6.23
N LYS A 225 5.66 10.32 -7.56
CA LYS A 225 5.20 11.53 -8.24
C LYS A 225 3.70 11.64 -8.03
N THR A 226 3.28 12.51 -7.12
CA THR A 226 1.88 12.97 -7.11
C THR A 226 1.69 13.77 -8.40
N PHE A 227 0.89 13.25 -9.32
CA PHE A 227 0.45 14.03 -10.47
C PHE A 227 -0.50 15.11 -9.92
N ALA A 228 -0.02 16.35 -9.91
CA ALA A 228 -0.82 17.53 -9.73
C ALA A 228 -1.58 17.83 -11.03
#